data_c3866182bbd62eba897aa61ec6035750
#
_entry.id   c3866182bbd62eba897aa61ec6035750
#
_cell.length_a   1.000
_cell.length_b   1.000
_cell.length_c   1.000
_cell.angle_alpha   90.00
_cell.angle_beta   90.00
_cell.angle_gamma   90.00
#
_symmetry.space_group_name_H-M   'P 1'
#
loop_
_entity.id
_entity.type
_entity.pdbx_description
1 polymer ?
#
loop_
_entity_poly.entity_id
_entity_poly.type
_entity_poly.pdbx_seq_one_letter_code
_entity_poly.pdbx_strand_id
1 'polypeptide(L)'
;QVGGALPTKARDVYLAQGRIVGNGSGVVAFDKMSGEVVYQVTDELASYASPILTTIDHRRWCFMFTRGGLVGFNPLTGQIDFQYPWRDRKLESVNASNPVVVGDTVFISEAYGVGSSVLQVYPRGYKIIWNDLSSRREKTMMLHWNTAIHHQGYLYGCSGRHTQGSSLRCVELQTGRVMWSDPINERTSLLYVNERLISLGEFGRLMLIRINPEKLDVISSVQLSKQHGLEYPLWAAPVLSNGFLYIRSKDQLLCFDLTSSKN
;
A
#
# COMPACT_ATOMS: atom_id res chain seq x y z
N GLN A 1 12.26 12.44 4.14
CA GLN A 1 11.86 11.03 4.26
C GLN A 1 12.12 10.34 2.92
N VAL A 2 13.03 9.40 2.90
CA VAL A 2 13.27 8.55 1.74
C VAL A 2 12.15 7.52 1.74
N GLY A 3 11.20 7.65 0.82
CA GLY A 3 10.25 6.56 0.53
C GLY A 3 11.06 5.33 0.10
N GLY A 4 10.65 4.14 0.53
CA GLY A 4 11.42 2.91 0.41
C GLY A 4 12.20 2.76 -0.90
N ALA A 5 13.50 2.63 -0.78
CA ALA A 5 14.37 2.39 -1.92
C ALA A 5 14.36 0.90 -2.26
N LEU A 6 14.12 0.55 -3.52
CA LEU A 6 14.19 -0.83 -3.99
C LEU A 6 15.36 -0.98 -4.98
N PRO A 7 16.25 -1.97 -4.78
CA PRO A 7 17.32 -2.21 -5.73
C PRO A 7 16.78 -2.72 -7.06
N THR A 8 17.25 -2.17 -8.17
CA THR A 8 16.98 -2.72 -9.50
C THR A 8 18.15 -3.59 -9.95
N LYS A 9 17.89 -4.81 -10.41
CA LYS A 9 18.94 -5.77 -10.79
C LYS A 9 19.79 -5.35 -12.01
N ALA A 10 19.31 -4.43 -12.84
CA ALA A 10 19.98 -4.13 -14.11
C ALA A 10 20.97 -2.95 -14.06
N ARG A 11 20.90 -2.10 -13.06
CA ARG A 11 21.85 -0.99 -12.80
C ARG A 11 21.92 -0.72 -11.32
N ASP A 12 21.98 -1.64 -10.49
CA ASP A 12 22.24 -1.44 -9.06
C ASP A 12 21.89 -0.01 -8.52
N VAL A 13 20.69 0.50 -8.86
CA VAL A 13 20.24 1.81 -8.43
C VAL A 13 19.18 1.72 -7.34
N TYR A 14 19.19 2.68 -6.44
CA TYR A 14 18.10 2.92 -5.48
C TYR A 14 17.16 3.99 -6.04
N LEU A 15 15.85 3.73 -5.97
CA LEU A 15 14.82 4.69 -6.29
C LEU A 15 14.28 5.30 -5.01
N ALA A 16 14.21 6.61 -4.96
CA ALA A 16 13.64 7.34 -3.84
C ALA A 16 12.67 8.41 -4.34
N GLN A 17 11.66 8.72 -3.55
CA GLN A 17 10.88 9.92 -3.77
C GLN A 17 11.69 11.15 -3.35
N GLY A 18 11.60 12.23 -4.15
CA GLY A 18 12.30 13.47 -3.91
C GLY A 18 11.68 14.31 -2.81
N ARG A 19 11.55 15.63 -3.03
CA ARG A 19 11.06 16.58 -2.02
C ARG A 19 9.54 16.51 -1.83
N ILE A 20 9.10 16.74 -0.59
CA ILE A 20 7.69 16.85 -0.23
C ILE A 20 7.15 18.26 -0.52
N VAL A 21 8.01 19.28 -0.52
CA VAL A 21 7.65 20.71 -0.66
C VAL A 21 8.69 21.41 -1.53
N GLY A 22 8.25 22.38 -2.36
CA GLY A 22 9.10 23.19 -3.24
C GLY A 22 9.28 22.57 -4.63
N ASN A 23 10.19 23.13 -5.44
CA ASN A 23 10.56 22.58 -6.73
C ASN A 23 11.46 21.37 -6.50
N GLY A 24 11.05 20.21 -6.98
CA GLY A 24 11.83 18.99 -6.76
C GLY A 24 11.53 17.91 -7.78
N SER A 25 12.40 16.93 -7.84
CA SER A 25 12.16 15.70 -8.58
C SER A 25 11.32 14.75 -7.74
N GLY A 26 10.19 14.31 -8.24
CA GLY A 26 9.32 13.35 -7.55
C GLY A 26 9.99 12.01 -7.34
N VAL A 27 10.86 11.59 -8.29
CA VAL A 27 11.60 10.34 -8.23
C VAL A 27 13.06 10.59 -8.60
N VAL A 28 13.98 10.09 -7.79
CA VAL A 28 15.43 10.17 -8.02
C VAL A 28 16.00 8.77 -7.95
N ALA A 29 16.81 8.42 -8.93
CA ALA A 29 17.60 7.18 -8.94
C ALA A 29 19.05 7.48 -8.56
N PHE A 30 19.57 6.71 -7.61
CA PHE A 30 20.95 6.80 -7.15
C PHE A 30 21.69 5.51 -7.49
N ASP A 31 22.93 5.62 -7.92
CA ASP A 31 23.83 4.46 -7.93
C ASP A 31 24.00 3.94 -6.51
N LYS A 32 23.83 2.63 -6.33
CA LYS A 32 23.81 2.05 -4.97
C LYS A 32 25.18 2.00 -4.30
N MET A 33 26.26 2.08 -5.08
CA MET A 33 27.62 2.00 -4.55
C MET A 33 28.22 3.37 -4.28
N SER A 34 28.03 4.32 -5.21
CA SER A 34 28.60 5.67 -5.09
C SER A 34 27.63 6.68 -4.44
N GLY A 35 26.32 6.44 -4.50
CA GLY A 35 25.28 7.39 -4.09
C GLY A 35 25.07 8.54 -5.08
N GLU A 36 25.72 8.51 -6.23
CA GLU A 36 25.54 9.54 -7.27
C GLU A 36 24.18 9.44 -7.93
N VAL A 37 23.62 10.61 -8.32
CA VAL A 37 22.35 10.66 -9.04
C VAL A 37 22.55 10.13 -10.45
N VAL A 38 21.81 9.08 -10.81
CA VAL A 38 21.84 8.47 -12.15
C VAL A 38 20.83 9.14 -13.07
N TYR A 39 19.62 9.38 -12.60
CA TYR A 39 18.57 10.11 -13.31
C TYR A 39 17.51 10.66 -12.34
N GLN A 40 16.71 11.58 -12.86
CA GLN A 40 15.53 12.12 -12.19
C GLN A 40 14.32 11.92 -13.08
N VAL A 41 13.18 11.59 -12.48
CA VAL A 41 11.92 11.35 -13.17
C VAL A 41 10.86 12.25 -12.58
N THR A 42 10.18 13.03 -13.41
CA THR A 42 9.10 13.97 -13.05
C THR A 42 9.50 15.03 -12.02
N ASP A 43 8.79 16.14 -12.01
CA ASP A 43 8.86 17.24 -11.04
C ASP A 43 7.78 17.14 -9.94
N GLU A 44 7.03 16.05 -9.94
CA GLU A 44 6.00 15.78 -8.91
C GLU A 44 6.58 15.78 -7.50
N LEU A 45 5.79 16.21 -6.56
CA LEU A 45 6.16 16.17 -5.15
C LEU A 45 6.08 14.73 -4.62
N ALA A 46 6.96 14.41 -3.69
CA ALA A 46 6.95 13.14 -2.99
C ALA A 46 5.69 12.96 -2.14
N SER A 47 5.32 11.72 -1.89
CA SER A 47 4.32 11.31 -0.92
C SER A 47 4.90 10.24 0.00
N TYR A 48 4.08 9.36 0.57
CA TYR A 48 4.54 8.39 1.57
C TYR A 48 4.59 6.95 1.05
N ALA A 49 4.02 6.70 -0.14
CA ALA A 49 4.05 5.38 -0.76
C ALA A 49 5.46 4.99 -1.19
N SER A 50 5.77 3.70 -1.11
CA SER A 50 7.02 3.13 -1.63
C SER A 50 6.91 2.84 -3.12
N PRO A 51 8.05 2.90 -3.88
CA PRO A 51 8.07 2.47 -5.26
C PRO A 51 7.80 0.96 -5.36
N ILE A 52 6.99 0.57 -6.34
CA ILE A 52 6.69 -0.84 -6.63
C ILE A 52 7.35 -1.20 -7.95
N LEU A 53 8.27 -2.17 -7.89
CA LEU A 53 8.95 -2.72 -9.05
C LEU A 53 8.30 -4.04 -9.48
N THR A 54 8.05 -4.18 -10.77
CA THR A 54 7.50 -5.41 -11.33
C THR A 54 8.00 -5.65 -12.75
N THR A 55 7.67 -6.81 -13.31
CA THR A 55 7.88 -7.15 -14.72
C THR A 55 6.53 -7.48 -15.33
N ILE A 56 6.15 -6.75 -16.38
CA ILE A 56 4.95 -6.98 -17.17
C ILE A 56 5.41 -7.21 -18.62
N ASP A 57 5.01 -8.30 -19.22
CA ASP A 57 5.36 -8.67 -20.60
C ASP A 57 6.88 -8.50 -20.91
N HIS A 58 7.71 -9.12 -20.06
CA HIS A 58 9.18 -9.09 -20.14
C HIS A 58 9.80 -7.70 -19.96
N ARG A 59 9.02 -6.66 -19.68
CA ARG A 59 9.49 -5.30 -19.43
C ARG A 59 9.48 -4.96 -17.95
N ARG A 60 10.56 -4.33 -17.47
CA ARG A 60 10.63 -3.81 -16.09
C ARG A 60 9.83 -2.51 -15.99
N TRP A 61 9.04 -2.43 -14.93
CA TRP A 61 8.24 -1.28 -14.56
C TRP A 61 8.53 -0.83 -13.14
N CYS A 62 8.42 0.47 -12.92
CA CYS A 62 8.28 1.06 -11.60
C CYS A 62 6.98 1.87 -11.55
N PHE A 63 6.22 1.66 -10.51
CA PHE A 63 5.03 2.44 -10.17
C PHE A 63 5.30 3.22 -8.90
N MET A 64 5.23 4.55 -8.98
CA MET A 64 5.43 5.46 -7.87
C MET A 64 4.16 6.27 -7.63
N PHE A 65 3.56 6.14 -6.45
CA PHE A 65 2.39 6.92 -6.08
C PHE A 65 2.86 8.20 -5.39
N THR A 66 3.10 9.23 -6.23
CA THR A 66 3.54 10.57 -5.84
C THR A 66 2.40 11.38 -5.24
N ARG A 67 2.68 12.60 -4.80
CA ARG A 67 1.65 13.48 -4.26
C ARG A 67 0.58 13.85 -5.29
N GLY A 68 0.93 14.04 -6.55
CA GLY A 68 -0.01 14.38 -7.62
C GLY A 68 -0.78 13.18 -8.18
N GLY A 69 -0.26 11.97 -8.02
CA GLY A 69 -0.87 10.75 -8.58
C GLY A 69 0.12 9.64 -8.85
N LEU A 70 -0.27 8.70 -9.71
CA LEU A 70 0.55 7.55 -10.07
C LEU A 70 1.44 7.86 -11.27
N VAL A 71 2.73 7.61 -11.12
CA VAL A 71 3.72 7.68 -12.20
C VAL A 71 4.19 6.26 -12.53
N GLY A 72 3.99 5.84 -13.79
CA GLY A 72 4.53 4.61 -14.33
C GLY A 72 5.73 4.90 -15.24
N PHE A 73 6.86 4.25 -15.01
CA PHE A 73 8.08 4.51 -15.77
C PHE A 73 8.98 3.26 -15.86
N ASN A 74 9.93 3.31 -16.80
CA ASN A 74 10.97 2.30 -16.92
C ASN A 74 12.09 2.58 -15.89
N PRO A 75 12.30 1.72 -14.88
CA PRO A 75 13.30 1.97 -13.83
C PRO A 75 14.74 1.85 -14.30
N LEU A 76 14.99 1.32 -15.52
CA LEU A 76 16.35 1.22 -16.08
C LEU A 76 16.80 2.50 -16.76
N THR A 77 15.86 3.27 -17.29
CA THR A 77 16.13 4.47 -18.11
C THR A 77 15.57 5.75 -17.52
N GLY A 78 14.64 5.67 -16.58
CA GLY A 78 13.87 6.81 -16.09
C GLY A 78 12.78 7.31 -17.05
N GLN A 79 12.60 6.66 -18.19
CA GLN A 79 11.59 7.07 -19.16
C GLN A 79 10.17 6.89 -18.61
N ILE A 80 9.43 8.00 -18.53
CA ILE A 80 8.02 8.01 -18.11
C ILE A 80 7.17 7.39 -19.20
N ASP A 81 6.30 6.45 -18.81
CA ASP A 81 5.26 5.88 -19.68
C ASP A 81 3.95 6.64 -19.54
N PHE A 82 3.58 7.01 -18.33
CA PHE A 82 2.39 7.79 -18.05
C PHE A 82 2.44 8.46 -16.67
N GLN A 83 1.61 9.48 -16.53
CA GLN A 83 1.24 10.09 -15.26
C GLN A 83 -0.28 10.09 -15.16
N TYR A 84 -0.82 9.54 -14.08
CA TYR A 84 -2.26 9.49 -13.81
C TYR A 84 -2.57 10.35 -12.60
N PRO A 85 -3.23 11.51 -12.77
CA PRO A 85 -3.59 12.39 -11.66
C PRO A 85 -4.57 11.71 -10.72
N TRP A 86 -4.18 11.61 -9.44
CA TRP A 86 -5.03 10.99 -8.42
C TRP A 86 -4.72 11.60 -7.06
N ARG A 87 -5.48 12.64 -6.69
CA ARG A 87 -5.31 13.37 -5.45
C ARG A 87 -6.58 14.14 -5.09
N ASP A 88 -6.92 14.20 -3.80
CA ASP A 88 -7.95 15.12 -3.29
C ASP A 88 -7.45 16.57 -3.35
N ARG A 89 -8.39 17.53 -3.42
CA ARG A 89 -8.10 18.97 -3.46
C ARG A 89 -7.64 19.53 -2.11
N LYS A 90 -7.82 18.77 -1.02
CA LYS A 90 -7.39 19.18 0.32
C LYS A 90 -5.88 19.30 0.38
N LEU A 91 -5.41 20.36 1.03
CA LEU A 91 -3.96 20.63 1.11
C LEU A 91 -3.20 19.51 1.83
N GLU A 92 -3.79 18.93 2.86
CA GLU A 92 -3.23 17.84 3.65
C GLU A 92 -3.29 16.46 2.96
N SER A 93 -3.92 16.35 1.77
CA SER A 93 -4.01 15.10 1.03
C SER A 93 -2.63 14.55 0.69
N VAL A 94 -2.43 13.28 1.03
CA VAL A 94 -1.22 12.50 0.72
C VAL A 94 -1.59 11.11 0.21
N ASN A 95 -0.77 10.58 -0.67
CA ASN A 95 -0.86 9.23 -1.19
C ASN A 95 0.13 8.35 -0.43
N ALA A 96 -0.36 7.55 0.52
CA ALA A 96 0.48 6.77 1.44
C ALA A 96 0.33 5.25 1.30
N SER A 97 -0.73 4.79 0.64
CA SER A 97 -0.89 3.39 0.26
C SER A 97 -0.03 3.05 -0.95
N ASN A 98 0.65 1.91 -0.93
CA ASN A 98 1.40 1.46 -2.10
C ASN A 98 0.46 1.02 -3.23
N PRO A 99 0.82 1.23 -4.50
CA PRO A 99 0.13 0.60 -5.61
C PRO A 99 0.12 -0.93 -5.50
N VAL A 100 -1.01 -1.56 -5.80
CA VAL A 100 -1.11 -3.03 -5.90
C VAL A 100 -1.11 -3.41 -7.36
N VAL A 101 -0.13 -4.21 -7.78
CA VAL A 101 0.07 -4.59 -9.19
C VAL A 101 -0.24 -6.06 -9.37
N VAL A 102 -1.13 -6.36 -10.33
CA VAL A 102 -1.58 -7.73 -10.66
C VAL A 102 -1.56 -7.89 -12.19
N GLY A 103 -0.56 -8.58 -12.70
CA GLY A 103 -0.32 -8.60 -14.16
C GLY A 103 -0.11 -7.19 -14.70
N ASP A 104 -0.91 -6.78 -15.67
CA ASP A 104 -0.93 -5.42 -16.24
C ASP A 104 -1.93 -4.47 -15.55
N THR A 105 -2.54 -4.90 -14.46
CA THR A 105 -3.53 -4.13 -13.72
C THR A 105 -2.90 -3.49 -12.49
N VAL A 106 -3.16 -2.19 -12.28
CA VAL A 106 -2.65 -1.42 -11.13
C VAL A 106 -3.81 -0.79 -10.38
N PHE A 107 -3.95 -1.15 -9.11
CA PHE A 107 -4.89 -0.54 -8.17
C PHE A 107 -4.19 0.51 -7.32
N ILE A 108 -4.82 1.67 -7.15
CA ILE A 108 -4.41 2.74 -6.23
C ILE A 108 -5.59 3.21 -5.39
N SER A 109 -5.29 3.73 -4.20
CA SER A 109 -6.32 4.26 -3.29
C SER A 109 -5.78 5.37 -2.42
N GLU A 110 -6.65 6.34 -2.11
CA GLU A 110 -6.37 7.52 -1.30
C GLU A 110 -7.54 7.77 -0.34
N ALA A 111 -7.24 8.21 0.88
CA ALA A 111 -8.23 8.29 1.97
C ALA A 111 -8.81 9.69 2.22
N TYR A 112 -8.45 10.72 1.45
CA TYR A 112 -8.85 12.10 1.70
C TYR A 112 -10.12 12.51 0.95
N GLY A 113 -10.57 11.69 -0.03
CA GLY A 113 -11.83 11.94 -0.71
C GLY A 113 -11.97 11.39 -2.12
N VAL A 114 -10.89 11.17 -2.87
CA VAL A 114 -10.97 10.65 -4.24
C VAL A 114 -11.27 9.14 -4.28
N GLY A 115 -10.84 8.38 -3.25
CA GLY A 115 -11.08 6.93 -3.19
C GLY A 115 -10.09 6.14 -4.03
N SER A 116 -10.58 5.16 -4.79
CA SER A 116 -9.77 4.19 -5.50
C SER A 116 -9.92 4.26 -7.01
N SER A 117 -8.90 3.77 -7.71
CA SER A 117 -8.91 3.57 -9.17
C SER A 117 -8.15 2.31 -9.56
N VAL A 118 -8.58 1.68 -10.64
CA VAL A 118 -7.89 0.57 -11.29
C VAL A 118 -7.58 0.93 -12.73
N LEU A 119 -6.33 0.75 -13.10
CA LEU A 119 -5.80 1.00 -14.42
C LEU A 119 -5.30 -0.29 -15.04
N GLN A 120 -5.53 -0.48 -16.33
CA GLN A 120 -4.75 -1.38 -17.17
C GLN A 120 -3.61 -0.58 -17.78
N VAL A 121 -2.36 -1.03 -17.59
CA VAL A 121 -1.17 -0.30 -18.03
C VAL A 121 -0.49 -1.00 -19.21
N TYR A 122 0.08 -0.19 -20.10
CA TYR A 122 0.84 -0.65 -21.27
C TYR A 122 1.93 0.36 -21.58
N PRO A 123 2.95 0.02 -22.39
CA PRO A 123 4.00 0.96 -22.77
C PRO A 123 3.44 2.27 -23.33
N ARG A 124 3.83 3.38 -22.70
CA ARG A 124 3.42 4.76 -23.04
C ARG A 124 1.95 5.08 -22.76
N GLY A 125 1.25 4.34 -21.88
CA GLY A 125 -0.12 4.69 -21.57
C GLY A 125 -0.80 3.82 -20.54
N TYR A 126 -2.06 4.13 -20.32
CA TYR A 126 -2.98 3.38 -19.47
C TYR A 126 -4.41 3.49 -19.98
N LYS A 127 -5.25 2.57 -19.54
CA LYS A 127 -6.71 2.63 -19.67
C LYS A 127 -7.31 2.53 -18.28
N ILE A 128 -8.27 3.40 -17.94
CA ILE A 128 -9.01 3.29 -16.69
C ILE A 128 -10.02 2.14 -16.85
N ILE A 129 -9.94 1.15 -15.97
CA ILE A 129 -10.92 0.07 -15.85
C ILE A 129 -12.12 0.60 -15.08
N TRP A 130 -11.90 1.15 -13.90
CA TRP A 130 -12.89 1.86 -13.09
C TRP A 130 -12.24 2.85 -12.14
N ASN A 131 -13.01 3.79 -11.61
CA ASN A 131 -12.60 4.68 -10.54
C ASN A 131 -13.79 5.23 -9.73
N ASP A 132 -13.48 5.79 -8.57
CA ASP A 132 -14.44 6.37 -7.63
C ASP A 132 -14.81 7.84 -7.89
N LEU A 133 -14.34 8.49 -8.97
CA LEU A 133 -14.53 9.93 -9.18
C LEU A 133 -16.01 10.31 -9.33
N SER A 134 -16.81 9.47 -9.95
CA SER A 134 -18.25 9.68 -10.13
C SER A 134 -19.05 9.54 -8.84
N SER A 135 -18.56 8.76 -7.86
CA SER A 135 -19.22 8.59 -6.57
C SER A 135 -18.82 9.69 -5.60
N ARG A 136 -19.79 10.48 -5.13
CA ARG A 136 -19.51 11.56 -4.16
C ARG A 136 -19.44 11.06 -2.71
N ARG A 137 -20.20 10.04 -2.34
CA ARG A 137 -20.39 9.60 -0.94
C ARG A 137 -19.81 8.22 -0.67
N GLU A 138 -19.99 7.30 -1.59
CA GLU A 138 -19.59 5.91 -1.42
C GLU A 138 -18.34 5.63 -2.23
N LYS A 139 -17.21 5.54 -1.58
CA LYS A 139 -15.94 5.14 -2.17
C LYS A 139 -15.74 3.64 -2.00
N THR A 140 -15.25 3.00 -3.04
CA THR A 140 -14.95 1.56 -3.05
C THR A 140 -13.99 1.21 -1.92
N MET A 141 -12.87 1.92 -1.83
CA MET A 141 -11.90 1.77 -0.76
C MET A 141 -11.13 3.09 -0.57
N MET A 142 -10.85 3.46 0.68
CA MET A 142 -10.08 4.64 1.05
C MET A 142 -8.92 4.20 1.95
N LEU A 143 -7.82 3.76 1.34
CA LEU A 143 -6.62 3.35 2.06
C LEU A 143 -5.84 4.59 2.54
N HIS A 144 -5.45 4.60 3.81
CA HIS A 144 -4.67 5.69 4.37
C HIS A 144 -3.17 5.37 4.31
N TRP A 145 -2.58 4.75 5.34
CA TRP A 145 -1.18 4.30 5.29
C TRP A 145 -1.03 2.78 5.05
N ASN A 146 -2.11 2.05 5.07
CA ASN A 146 -2.12 0.62 4.81
C ASN A 146 -2.19 0.36 3.29
N THR A 147 -1.70 -0.80 2.89
CA THR A 147 -1.77 -1.27 1.50
C THR A 147 -2.72 -2.45 1.43
N ALA A 148 -3.57 -2.50 0.39
CA ALA A 148 -4.45 -3.64 0.18
C ALA A 148 -3.66 -4.89 -0.20
N ILE A 149 -4.17 -6.05 0.19
CA ILE A 149 -3.68 -7.36 -0.21
C ILE A 149 -4.55 -7.89 -1.34
N HIS A 150 -3.93 -8.26 -2.46
CA HIS A 150 -4.63 -8.96 -3.54
C HIS A 150 -4.55 -10.47 -3.33
N HIS A 151 -5.69 -11.13 -3.50
CA HIS A 151 -5.76 -12.60 -3.54
C HIS A 151 -6.89 -13.05 -4.47
N GLN A 152 -6.55 -13.84 -5.48
CA GLN A 152 -7.51 -14.47 -6.42
C GLN A 152 -8.59 -13.53 -6.96
N GLY A 153 -8.20 -12.34 -7.44
CA GLY A 153 -9.11 -11.37 -8.04
C GLY A 153 -9.79 -10.42 -7.05
N TYR A 154 -9.51 -10.55 -5.76
CA TYR A 154 -10.08 -9.69 -4.72
C TYR A 154 -8.99 -8.91 -3.98
N LEU A 155 -9.36 -7.70 -3.55
CA LEU A 155 -8.56 -6.81 -2.72
C LEU A 155 -9.12 -6.80 -1.29
N TYR A 156 -8.25 -6.96 -0.31
CA TYR A 156 -8.57 -6.86 1.11
C TYR A 156 -7.82 -5.69 1.71
N GLY A 157 -8.51 -4.76 2.38
CA GLY A 157 -7.89 -3.58 2.93
C GLY A 157 -8.72 -2.90 4.02
N CYS A 158 -8.07 -2.06 4.81
CA CYS A 158 -8.76 -1.23 5.79
C CYS A 158 -9.07 0.13 5.17
N SER A 159 -10.35 0.38 4.94
CA SER A 159 -10.88 1.62 4.36
C SER A 159 -11.23 2.61 5.46
N GLY A 160 -10.75 3.84 5.35
CA GLY A 160 -11.07 4.94 6.24
C GLY A 160 -9.85 5.71 6.72
N ARG A 161 -9.96 7.04 6.76
CA ARG A 161 -8.91 7.95 7.26
C ARG A 161 -8.87 8.03 8.77
N HIS A 162 -10.00 7.91 9.42
CA HIS A 162 -10.17 8.06 10.86
C HIS A 162 -10.47 6.73 11.51
N THR A 163 -10.17 6.60 12.79
CA THR A 163 -10.50 5.44 13.60
C THR A 163 -12.00 5.14 13.53
N GLN A 164 -12.80 6.16 13.82
CA GLN A 164 -14.25 6.06 13.73
C GLN A 164 -14.69 6.00 12.26
N GLY A 165 -15.49 5.01 11.93
CA GLY A 165 -15.99 4.77 10.58
C GLY A 165 -15.03 3.99 9.68
N SER A 166 -13.88 3.54 10.19
CA SER A 166 -13.03 2.63 9.43
C SER A 166 -13.62 1.23 9.36
N SER A 167 -13.38 0.55 8.25
CA SER A 167 -13.91 -0.79 7.97
C SER A 167 -12.88 -1.65 7.25
N LEU A 168 -12.84 -2.94 7.58
CA LEU A 168 -12.22 -3.93 6.69
C LEU A 168 -13.15 -4.16 5.51
N ARG A 169 -12.59 -4.27 4.31
CA ARG A 169 -13.33 -4.49 3.08
C ARG A 169 -12.71 -5.56 2.21
N CYS A 170 -13.57 -6.28 1.51
CA CYS A 170 -13.21 -7.06 0.35
C CYS A 170 -13.82 -6.41 -0.89
N VAL A 171 -13.02 -6.25 -1.94
CA VAL A 171 -13.41 -5.59 -3.18
C VAL A 171 -12.98 -6.46 -4.36
N GLU A 172 -13.86 -6.68 -5.32
CA GLU A 172 -13.52 -7.34 -6.58
C GLU A 172 -12.66 -6.41 -7.43
N LEU A 173 -11.44 -6.84 -7.77
CA LEU A 173 -10.44 -6.00 -8.44
C LEU A 173 -10.94 -5.44 -9.77
N GLN A 174 -11.59 -6.26 -10.60
CA GLN A 174 -11.95 -5.91 -11.97
C GLN A 174 -13.15 -4.96 -12.06
N THR A 175 -14.03 -4.97 -11.10
CA THR A 175 -15.29 -4.20 -11.16
C THR A 175 -15.38 -3.08 -10.13
N GLY A 176 -14.56 -3.12 -9.08
CA GLY A 176 -14.68 -2.24 -7.93
C GLY A 176 -15.87 -2.58 -7.02
N ARG A 177 -16.56 -3.71 -7.25
CA ARG A 177 -17.68 -4.13 -6.42
C ARG A 177 -17.21 -4.45 -5.00
N VAL A 178 -17.79 -3.79 -4.01
CA VAL A 178 -17.56 -4.11 -2.60
C VAL A 178 -18.32 -5.39 -2.29
N MET A 179 -17.58 -6.46 -2.01
CA MET A 179 -18.14 -7.77 -1.67
C MET A 179 -18.69 -7.77 -0.25
N TRP A 180 -17.91 -7.21 0.67
CA TRP A 180 -18.33 -6.96 2.05
C TRP A 180 -17.56 -5.78 2.65
N SER A 181 -18.17 -5.15 3.65
CA SER A 181 -17.56 -4.06 4.43
C SER A 181 -17.96 -4.24 5.88
N ASP A 182 -17.01 -4.48 6.74
CA ASP A 182 -17.20 -4.74 8.16
C ASP A 182 -16.63 -3.60 9.01
N PRO A 183 -17.46 -2.84 9.73
CA PRO A 183 -17.00 -1.76 10.59
C PRO A 183 -16.15 -2.29 11.74
N ILE A 184 -14.90 -1.90 11.80
CA ILE A 184 -13.97 -2.31 12.87
C ILE A 184 -13.63 -1.18 13.82
N ASN A 185 -13.91 0.08 13.43
CA ASN A 185 -13.64 1.29 14.20
C ASN A 185 -12.20 1.39 14.72
N GLU A 186 -11.27 0.89 13.94
CA GLU A 186 -9.83 1.08 14.11
C GLU A 186 -9.15 0.91 12.76
N ARG A 187 -8.07 1.67 12.52
CA ARG A 187 -7.29 1.53 11.31
C ARG A 187 -6.34 0.36 11.46
N THR A 188 -6.24 -0.46 10.43
CA THR A 188 -5.44 -1.69 10.48
C THR A 188 -4.50 -1.82 9.30
N SER A 189 -3.36 -2.47 9.54
CA SER A 189 -2.48 -2.99 8.50
C SER A 189 -2.68 -4.49 8.34
N LEU A 190 -2.55 -4.99 7.11
CA LEU A 190 -2.72 -6.39 6.76
C LEU A 190 -1.40 -7.00 6.30
N LEU A 191 -1.19 -8.26 6.64
CA LEU A 191 -0.10 -9.10 6.14
C LEU A 191 -0.68 -10.40 5.62
N TYR A 192 -0.31 -10.79 4.39
CA TYR A 192 -0.71 -12.07 3.80
C TYR A 192 0.24 -13.19 4.21
N VAL A 193 -0.31 -14.29 4.69
CA VAL A 193 0.45 -15.51 5.08
C VAL A 193 -0.40 -16.76 4.82
N ASN A 194 0.08 -17.66 3.96
CA ASN A 194 -0.54 -18.97 3.74
C ASN A 194 -2.06 -18.93 3.63
N GLU A 195 -2.58 -18.16 2.67
CA GLU A 195 -4.02 -17.98 2.41
C GLU A 195 -4.82 -17.44 3.60
N ARG A 196 -4.15 -16.71 4.47
CA ARG A 196 -4.75 -15.98 5.60
C ARG A 196 -4.23 -14.56 5.65
N LEU A 197 -4.93 -13.72 6.37
CA LEU A 197 -4.49 -12.37 6.69
C LEU A 197 -4.22 -12.27 8.19
N ILE A 198 -3.09 -11.69 8.53
CA ILE A 198 -2.83 -11.15 9.87
C ILE A 198 -3.20 -9.67 9.81
N SER A 199 -4.16 -9.25 10.62
CA SER A 199 -4.60 -7.86 10.75
C SER A 199 -4.14 -7.29 12.07
N LEU A 200 -3.37 -6.18 12.03
CA LEU A 200 -2.94 -5.45 13.20
C LEU A 200 -3.62 -4.10 13.26
N GLY A 201 -4.48 -3.90 14.26
CA GLY A 201 -5.15 -2.64 14.55
C GLY A 201 -4.25 -1.66 15.29
N GLU A 202 -4.48 -0.36 15.10
CA GLU A 202 -3.69 0.71 15.71
C GLU A 202 -3.75 0.74 17.25
N PHE A 203 -4.74 0.10 17.85
CA PHE A 203 -4.87 -0.08 19.30
C PHE A 203 -4.38 -1.45 19.80
N GLY A 204 -3.74 -2.24 18.93
CA GLY A 204 -3.12 -3.51 19.29
C GLY A 204 -4.05 -4.72 19.23
N ARG A 205 -5.19 -4.63 18.53
CA ARG A 205 -5.98 -5.81 18.19
C ARG A 205 -5.30 -6.56 17.05
N LEU A 206 -4.86 -7.77 17.32
CA LEU A 206 -4.29 -8.69 16.34
C LEU A 206 -5.33 -9.74 15.99
N MET A 207 -5.63 -9.89 14.71
CA MET A 207 -6.58 -10.89 14.21
C MET A 207 -5.93 -11.79 13.18
N LEU A 208 -6.26 -13.08 13.23
CA LEU A 208 -6.05 -14.02 12.15
C LEU A 208 -7.37 -14.18 11.39
N ILE A 209 -7.35 -13.91 10.09
CA ILE A 209 -8.54 -13.89 9.23
C ILE A 209 -8.34 -14.90 8.11
N ARG A 210 -9.32 -15.78 7.88
CA ARG A 210 -9.38 -16.60 6.67
C ARG A 210 -9.79 -15.73 5.50
N ILE A 211 -9.09 -15.84 4.38
CA ILE A 211 -9.47 -15.14 3.15
C ILE A 211 -10.80 -15.71 2.65
N ASN A 212 -11.80 -14.84 2.55
CA ASN A 212 -13.13 -15.18 2.11
C ASN A 212 -13.75 -13.97 1.40
N PRO A 213 -14.14 -14.08 0.11
CA PRO A 213 -14.76 -12.96 -0.60
C PRO A 213 -16.24 -12.74 -0.24
N GLU A 214 -16.88 -13.63 0.51
CA GLU A 214 -18.29 -13.52 0.85
C GLU A 214 -18.53 -12.81 2.19
N LYS A 215 -17.57 -12.92 3.13
CA LYS A 215 -17.69 -12.34 4.47
C LYS A 215 -16.35 -12.16 5.16
N LEU A 216 -16.29 -11.33 6.19
CA LEU A 216 -15.18 -11.30 7.14
C LEU A 216 -15.19 -12.59 7.99
N ASP A 217 -14.17 -13.43 7.86
CA ASP A 217 -14.07 -14.73 8.55
C ASP A 217 -12.89 -14.69 9.55
N VAL A 218 -13.15 -14.20 10.76
CA VAL A 218 -12.14 -14.12 11.83
C VAL A 218 -11.95 -15.48 12.49
N ILE A 219 -10.74 -16.04 12.37
CA ILE A 219 -10.35 -17.32 13.01
C ILE A 219 -10.05 -17.13 14.49
N SER A 220 -9.28 -16.08 14.81
CA SER A 220 -8.88 -15.76 16.18
C SER A 220 -8.58 -14.27 16.32
N SER A 221 -8.65 -13.78 17.54
CA SER A 221 -8.36 -12.38 17.86
C SER A 221 -7.77 -12.26 19.27
N VAL A 222 -6.78 -11.39 19.41
CA VAL A 222 -6.12 -11.10 20.70
C VAL A 222 -5.88 -9.60 20.82
N GLN A 223 -5.94 -9.07 22.05
CA GLN A 223 -5.68 -7.68 22.36
C GLN A 223 -4.29 -7.52 22.97
N LEU A 224 -3.29 -7.24 22.15
CA LEU A 224 -1.88 -7.16 22.54
C LEU A 224 -1.60 -6.02 23.54
N SER A 225 -2.29 -4.88 23.39
CA SER A 225 -2.14 -3.76 24.34
C SER A 225 -2.47 -4.16 25.77
N LYS A 226 -3.46 -5.03 25.97
CA LYS A 226 -3.83 -5.55 27.31
C LYS A 226 -2.87 -6.63 27.81
N GLN A 227 -2.42 -7.51 26.90
CA GLN A 227 -1.60 -8.67 27.28
C GLN A 227 -0.11 -8.31 27.45
N HIS A 228 0.38 -7.36 26.67
CA HIS A 228 1.82 -7.03 26.61
C HIS A 228 2.11 -5.55 26.90
N GLY A 229 1.10 -4.76 27.31
CA GLY A 229 1.29 -3.35 27.66
C GLY A 229 1.70 -2.47 26.46
N LEU A 230 1.35 -2.86 25.23
CA LEU A 230 1.71 -2.07 24.04
C LEU A 230 0.94 -0.74 24.01
N GLU A 231 1.69 0.34 23.86
CA GLU A 231 1.12 1.68 23.77
C GLU A 231 0.77 2.07 22.32
N TYR A 232 -0.34 2.79 22.17
CA TYR A 232 -0.71 3.47 20.93
C TYR A 232 0.38 4.46 20.51
N PRO A 233 0.66 4.60 19.18
CA PRO A 233 0.03 3.89 18.07
C PRO A 233 0.81 2.65 17.61
N LEU A 234 0.08 1.65 17.08
CA LEU A 234 0.64 0.51 16.36
C LEU A 234 0.41 0.69 14.84
N TRP A 235 1.03 1.68 14.23
CA TRP A 235 0.84 1.98 12.80
C TRP A 235 1.78 1.23 11.87
N ALA A 236 2.90 0.71 12.38
CA ALA A 236 3.79 -0.10 11.57
C ALA A 236 3.09 -1.42 11.18
N ALA A 237 3.17 -1.78 9.91
CA ALA A 237 2.65 -3.07 9.47
C ALA A 237 3.38 -4.21 10.17
N PRO A 238 2.69 -5.31 10.54
CA PRO A 238 3.34 -6.49 11.10
C PRO A 238 4.29 -7.11 10.07
N VAL A 239 5.40 -7.67 10.53
CA VAL A 239 6.39 -8.34 9.68
C VAL A 239 6.54 -9.78 10.14
N LEU A 240 6.48 -10.73 9.18
CA LEU A 240 6.77 -12.14 9.42
C LEU A 240 8.06 -12.54 8.71
N SER A 241 9.01 -13.09 9.45
CA SER A 241 10.26 -13.61 8.90
C SER A 241 10.69 -14.86 9.65
N ASN A 242 11.00 -15.94 8.89
CA ASN A 242 11.48 -17.22 9.45
C ASN A 242 10.60 -17.78 10.58
N GLY A 243 9.28 -17.60 10.48
CA GLY A 243 8.33 -18.06 11.50
C GLY A 243 8.19 -17.13 12.72
N PHE A 244 8.88 -16.01 12.75
CA PHE A 244 8.75 -15.00 13.80
C PHE A 244 7.92 -13.81 13.35
N LEU A 245 6.90 -13.45 14.12
CA LEU A 245 6.06 -12.28 13.87
C LEU A 245 6.56 -11.11 14.73
N TYR A 246 6.91 -10.01 14.05
CA TYR A 246 7.40 -8.78 14.66
C TYR A 246 6.30 -7.72 14.63
N ILE A 247 6.03 -7.13 15.79
CA ILE A 247 5.03 -6.07 15.97
C ILE A 247 5.67 -4.92 16.73
N ARG A 248 5.57 -3.71 16.15
CA ARG A 248 6.09 -2.49 16.75
C ARG A 248 4.96 -1.60 17.27
N SER A 249 5.09 -1.17 18.52
CA SER A 249 4.31 -0.08 19.11
C SER A 249 5.11 1.24 19.12
N LYS A 250 4.66 2.22 19.87
CA LYS A 250 5.33 3.50 20.05
C LYS A 250 6.79 3.36 20.50
N ASP A 251 7.06 2.49 21.46
CA ASP A 251 8.33 2.38 22.17
C ASP A 251 8.88 0.94 22.29
N GLN A 252 8.10 -0.06 21.84
CA GLN A 252 8.44 -1.48 21.99
C GLN A 252 8.41 -2.19 20.64
N LEU A 253 9.24 -3.21 20.51
CA LEU A 253 9.22 -4.20 19.45
C LEU A 253 9.01 -5.58 20.09
N LEU A 254 7.90 -6.23 19.77
CA LEU A 254 7.63 -7.61 20.16
C LEU A 254 7.99 -8.57 19.05
N CYS A 255 8.49 -9.74 19.44
CA CYS A 255 8.76 -10.87 18.56
C CYS A 255 8.01 -12.09 19.09
N PHE A 256 7.11 -12.64 18.28
CA PHE A 256 6.37 -13.85 18.60
C PHE A 256 6.92 -15.01 17.77
N ASP A 257 7.31 -16.10 18.43
CA ASP A 257 7.68 -17.35 17.77
C ASP A 257 6.41 -18.11 17.37
N LEU A 258 6.20 -18.25 16.06
CA LEU A 258 5.09 -19.01 15.47
C LEU A 258 5.52 -20.40 14.98
N THR A 259 6.78 -20.77 15.19
CA THR A 259 7.33 -22.07 14.73
C THR A 259 7.06 -23.20 15.72
N SER A 260 6.93 -22.89 16.99
CA SER A 260 6.74 -23.88 18.02
C SER A 260 5.26 -24.21 18.20
N SER A 261 4.83 -25.33 17.65
CA SER A 261 3.66 -26.05 18.18
C SER A 261 4.06 -26.55 19.58
N LYS A 262 3.82 -25.77 20.64
CA LYS A 262 3.80 -26.36 21.96
C LYS A 262 2.59 -27.28 22.04
N ASN A 263 2.88 -28.58 21.99
CA ASN A 263 1.94 -29.65 22.36
C ASN A 263 1.42 -29.40 23.79
#